data_82dca029e945d02107277b952a228d97
#
_entry.id   82dca029e945d02107277b952a228d97
#
_cell.length_a   1.000
_cell.length_b   1.000
_cell.length_c   1.000
_cell.angle_alpha   90.00
_cell.angle_beta   90.00
_cell.angle_gamma   90.00
#
_symmetry.space_group_name_H-M   'P 1'
#
loop_
_entity.id
_entity.type
_entity.pdbx_description
1 polymer ?
#
loop_
_entity_poly.entity_id
_entity_poly.type
_entity_poly.pdbx_seq_one_letter_code
_entity_poly.pdbx_strand_id
1 'polypeptide(L)'
;MLQRHAASTEMALDIVVVESSRIPTIGVGEGTTAVFRQVLMDLDIDETDFVRRTGATIKFGIRHKDWRRKGHCYDGPIDDPNLLALSRQFMPGEQQSMLHIYAVSTGCNVADIHLFGQLMQRRKSPFGLDGDELVPAGPFQHAFHFDQAKVGAYLREITTGVERIDAEVAGLRRDAETGNIEALVMSDGTELAGDFFVDCTGFRRKLIGEGMGARWISYRDHLPVNRAMPFWLDHDETDDIAPYTLAWAQEAGWMWAVPTQERIGCGYVYSDEFTTPDAAKAEIERALGREIEPRADLRFDSGRLDRAWIGNCLALGLSSSFLEPLEATSIHGTVVQMMLFNRFFLKGACNADDTMRQKYNDAVSRQLGDFRDFINLHYVGERDEPFWRHARGECMNEATRDMLAFCAENMPRRADFQPFPGDLPHINEQLFYPVLDGLGHLKRAVAKTEMAVNPKVRAHARKAIDAHVRDYKKAAGTCIGHRRYLELVAEGAVSFRWQ
;
A
#
# COMPACT_ATOMS: atom_id res chain seq x y z
N MET A 1 -4.30 -10.22 -14.83
CA MET A 1 -3.13 -9.47 -15.35
C MET A 1 -2.31 -10.28 -16.36
N LEU A 2 -1.81 -11.48 -16.05
CA LEU A 2 -1.06 -12.33 -17.01
C LEU A 2 -1.83 -12.59 -18.30
N GLN A 3 -3.06 -13.10 -18.21
CA GLN A 3 -3.91 -13.39 -19.36
C GLN A 3 -4.16 -12.16 -20.25
N ARG A 4 -4.48 -11.00 -19.63
CA ARG A 4 -4.71 -9.74 -20.36
C ARG A 4 -3.45 -9.28 -21.08
N HIS A 5 -2.29 -9.36 -20.40
CA HIS A 5 -1.01 -9.00 -21.00
C HIS A 5 -0.67 -9.94 -22.17
N ALA A 6 -0.84 -11.25 -21.98
CA ALA A 6 -0.61 -12.24 -23.03
C ALA A 6 -1.50 -11.97 -24.27
N ALA A 7 -2.79 -11.70 -24.06
CA ALA A 7 -3.71 -11.35 -25.14
C ALA A 7 -3.30 -10.06 -25.87
N SER A 8 -2.86 -9.02 -25.14
CA SER A 8 -2.41 -7.74 -25.74
C SER A 8 -1.08 -7.83 -26.50
N THR A 9 -0.28 -8.86 -26.24
CA THR A 9 1.03 -9.09 -26.86
C THR A 9 1.05 -10.29 -27.81
N GLU A 10 -0.13 -10.86 -28.12
CA GLU A 10 -0.29 -12.05 -28.97
C GLU A 10 0.51 -13.27 -28.49
N MET A 11 0.70 -13.38 -27.18
CA MET A 11 1.41 -14.49 -26.55
C MET A 11 0.41 -15.58 -26.18
N ALA A 12 0.65 -16.82 -26.62
CA ALA A 12 -0.14 -17.97 -26.20
C ALA A 12 0.33 -18.39 -24.78
N LEU A 13 -0.57 -18.28 -23.80
CA LEU A 13 -0.38 -18.80 -22.45
C LEU A 13 -1.56 -19.70 -22.08
N ASP A 14 -1.23 -20.89 -21.59
CA ASP A 14 -2.17 -21.77 -20.91
C ASP A 14 -1.99 -21.57 -19.38
N ILE A 15 -3.00 -21.03 -18.71
CA ILE A 15 -2.90 -20.63 -17.31
C ILE A 15 -3.80 -21.53 -16.47
N VAL A 16 -3.18 -22.25 -15.54
CA VAL A 16 -3.87 -23.07 -14.53
C VAL A 16 -3.65 -22.48 -13.16
N VAL A 17 -4.73 -22.28 -12.42
CA VAL A 17 -4.71 -21.86 -11.01
C VAL A 17 -5.04 -23.05 -10.13
N VAL A 18 -4.11 -23.44 -9.26
CA VAL A 18 -4.33 -24.46 -8.23
C VAL A 18 -4.56 -23.73 -6.90
N GLU A 19 -5.73 -23.92 -6.32
CA GLU A 19 -6.09 -23.33 -5.02
C GLU A 19 -6.92 -24.36 -4.23
N SER A 20 -6.82 -24.35 -2.89
CA SER A 20 -7.59 -25.26 -2.05
C SER A 20 -8.74 -24.54 -1.37
N SER A 21 -9.96 -25.01 -1.60
CA SER A 21 -11.16 -24.53 -0.89
C SER A 21 -11.14 -24.83 0.62
N ARG A 22 -10.23 -25.71 1.08
CA ARG A 22 -10.04 -26.07 2.49
C ARG A 22 -9.12 -25.10 3.24
N ILE A 23 -8.37 -24.24 2.52
CA ILE A 23 -7.46 -23.26 3.12
C ILE A 23 -8.16 -21.91 3.09
N PRO A 24 -8.64 -21.40 4.24
CA PRO A 24 -9.37 -20.15 4.29
C PRO A 24 -8.45 -18.95 3.99
N THR A 25 -9.01 -17.91 3.37
CA THR A 25 -8.36 -16.62 3.24
C THR A 25 -8.40 -15.89 4.58
N ILE A 26 -7.25 -15.46 5.07
CA ILE A 26 -7.16 -14.62 6.26
C ILE A 26 -7.39 -13.17 5.83
N GLY A 27 -8.62 -12.69 5.96
CA GLY A 27 -9.00 -11.31 5.63
C GLY A 27 -9.40 -10.52 6.86
N VAL A 28 -8.79 -9.37 7.06
CA VAL A 28 -9.08 -8.46 8.18
C VAL A 28 -9.46 -7.04 7.71
N GLY A 29 -9.73 -6.91 6.41
CA GLY A 29 -9.81 -5.61 5.74
C GLY A 29 -8.45 -5.16 5.25
N GLU A 30 -8.36 -4.89 3.96
CA GLU A 30 -7.13 -4.49 3.28
C GLU A 30 -7.24 -3.06 2.75
N GLY A 31 -6.14 -2.32 2.89
CA GLY A 31 -5.98 -1.05 2.19
C GLY A 31 -5.11 -1.23 0.94
N THR A 32 -5.38 -0.45 -0.09
CA THR A 32 -4.58 -0.43 -1.30
C THR A 32 -3.88 0.92 -1.51
N THR A 33 -3.19 1.05 -2.63
CA THR A 33 -2.70 2.32 -3.18
C THR A 33 -3.40 2.59 -4.51
N ALA A 34 -3.19 3.76 -5.08
CA ALA A 34 -3.76 4.17 -6.37
C ALA A 34 -3.43 3.19 -7.53
N VAL A 35 -2.32 2.45 -7.43
CA VAL A 35 -1.94 1.42 -8.41
C VAL A 35 -3.01 0.34 -8.57
N PHE A 36 -3.74 -0.01 -7.50
CA PHE A 36 -4.79 -1.02 -7.59
C PHE A 36 -5.96 -0.53 -8.46
N ARG A 37 -6.34 0.75 -8.35
CA ARG A 37 -7.34 1.35 -9.22
C ARG A 37 -6.90 1.33 -10.68
N GLN A 38 -5.63 1.61 -10.96
CA GLN A 38 -5.08 1.48 -12.31
C GLN A 38 -5.24 0.07 -12.84
N VAL A 39 -5.02 -0.96 -12.01
CA VAL A 39 -5.25 -2.37 -12.41
C VAL A 39 -6.71 -2.64 -12.77
N LEU A 40 -7.68 -2.11 -12.01
CA LEU A 40 -9.10 -2.25 -12.37
C LEU A 40 -9.37 -1.65 -13.75
N MET A 41 -8.86 -0.46 -14.03
CA MET A 41 -8.98 0.21 -15.32
C MET A 41 -8.32 -0.59 -16.45
N ASP A 42 -7.10 -1.07 -16.26
CA ASP A 42 -6.35 -1.85 -17.25
C ASP A 42 -7.01 -3.21 -17.56
N LEU A 43 -7.81 -3.70 -16.63
CA LEU A 43 -8.59 -4.94 -16.77
C LEU A 43 -10.02 -4.71 -17.26
N ASP A 44 -10.41 -3.46 -17.57
CA ASP A 44 -11.77 -3.06 -17.93
C ASP A 44 -12.82 -3.46 -16.87
N ILE A 45 -12.43 -3.42 -15.59
CA ILE A 45 -13.35 -3.69 -14.47
C ILE A 45 -14.08 -2.41 -14.11
N ASP A 46 -15.43 -2.46 -14.15
CA ASP A 46 -16.27 -1.35 -13.74
C ASP A 46 -16.10 -1.08 -12.23
N GLU A 47 -15.67 0.13 -11.89
CA GLU A 47 -15.38 0.53 -10.52
C GLU A 47 -16.64 0.52 -9.64
N THR A 48 -17.80 0.88 -10.21
CA THR A 48 -19.09 0.88 -9.49
C THR A 48 -19.51 -0.53 -9.14
N ASP A 49 -19.41 -1.45 -10.11
CA ASP A 49 -19.68 -2.87 -9.89
C ASP A 49 -18.73 -3.47 -8.86
N PHE A 50 -17.44 -3.13 -8.94
CA PHE A 50 -16.43 -3.54 -7.97
C PHE A 50 -16.79 -3.06 -6.56
N VAL A 51 -17.07 -1.77 -6.37
CA VAL A 51 -17.42 -1.17 -5.07
C VAL A 51 -18.69 -1.81 -4.50
N ARG A 52 -19.73 -1.97 -5.34
CA ARG A 52 -21.01 -2.55 -4.92
C ARG A 52 -20.89 -4.01 -4.49
N ARG A 53 -20.13 -4.82 -5.22
CA ARG A 53 -20.07 -6.28 -5.01
C ARG A 53 -19.06 -6.71 -3.97
N THR A 54 -18.04 -5.90 -3.73
CA THR A 54 -16.97 -6.24 -2.78
C THR A 54 -17.11 -5.57 -1.43
N GLY A 55 -18.06 -4.64 -1.28
CA GLY A 55 -18.16 -3.82 -0.07
C GLY A 55 -17.00 -2.85 0.10
N ALA A 56 -16.30 -2.54 -1.00
CA ALA A 56 -15.15 -1.63 -0.97
C ALA A 56 -15.57 -0.20 -0.65
N THR A 57 -14.65 0.56 -0.05
CA THR A 57 -14.77 1.99 0.22
C THR A 57 -13.58 2.73 -0.38
N ILE A 58 -13.72 4.04 -0.59
CA ILE A 58 -12.63 4.86 -1.11
C ILE A 58 -11.59 5.13 -0.01
N LYS A 59 -10.31 5.10 -0.41
CA LYS A 59 -9.18 5.46 0.43
C LYS A 59 -8.37 6.58 -0.22
N PHE A 60 -8.17 7.68 0.51
CA PHE A 60 -7.33 8.80 0.08
C PHE A 60 -5.95 8.84 0.73
N GLY A 61 -5.76 8.06 1.79
CA GLY A 61 -4.49 8.10 2.50
C GLY A 61 -4.54 7.34 3.82
N ILE A 62 -3.60 7.69 4.67
CA ILE A 62 -3.49 7.15 6.02
C ILE A 62 -3.47 8.31 7.01
N ARG A 63 -4.28 8.21 8.06
CA ARG A 63 -4.22 9.10 9.20
C ARG A 63 -3.38 8.48 10.29
N HIS A 64 -2.30 9.14 10.64
CA HIS A 64 -1.38 8.73 11.71
C HIS A 64 -1.75 9.46 13.00
N LYS A 65 -2.23 8.71 14.00
CA LYS A 65 -2.61 9.24 15.30
C LYS A 65 -1.56 8.83 16.33
N ASP A 66 -1.08 9.79 17.10
CA ASP A 66 -0.14 9.61 18.20
C ASP A 66 1.28 9.11 17.84
N TRP A 67 1.65 9.09 16.57
CA TRP A 67 2.97 8.61 16.11
C TRP A 67 4.10 9.56 16.53
N ARG A 68 3.91 10.86 16.36
CA ARG A 68 4.89 11.82 16.83
C ARG A 68 4.90 11.90 18.36
N ARG A 69 3.75 12.15 18.95
CA ARG A 69 3.49 12.22 20.40
C ARG A 69 2.01 12.03 20.66
N LYS A 70 1.62 11.67 21.89
CA LYS A 70 0.21 11.55 22.26
C LYS A 70 -0.56 12.87 21.99
N GLY A 71 -1.75 12.74 21.43
CA GLY A 71 -2.61 13.85 21.03
C GLY A 71 -2.26 14.52 19.70
N HIS A 72 -1.22 14.05 18.98
CA HIS A 72 -0.86 14.57 17.65
C HIS A 72 -1.39 13.66 16.55
N CYS A 73 -1.95 14.28 15.50
CA CYS A 73 -2.37 13.57 14.28
C CYS A 73 -1.79 14.26 13.05
N TYR A 74 -1.44 13.46 12.04
CA TYR A 74 -1.14 13.95 10.71
C TYR A 74 -1.73 13.03 9.65
N ASP A 75 -2.01 13.58 8.48
CA ASP A 75 -2.54 12.86 7.34
C ASP A 75 -1.45 12.67 6.29
N GLY A 76 -1.32 11.43 5.78
CA GLY A 76 -0.50 11.06 4.64
C GLY A 76 -1.40 10.78 3.44
N PRO A 77 -1.79 11.81 2.65
CA PRO A 77 -2.55 11.57 1.43
C PRO A 77 -1.71 10.79 0.43
N ILE A 78 -2.35 9.86 -0.27
CA ILE A 78 -1.74 9.18 -1.41
C ILE A 78 -1.69 10.13 -2.62
N ASP A 79 -1.13 9.68 -3.74
CA ASP A 79 -0.90 10.47 -4.94
C ASP A 79 -1.99 11.49 -5.25
N ASP A 80 -1.56 12.74 -5.48
CA ASP A 80 -2.41 13.81 -6.01
C ASP A 80 -1.98 14.17 -7.44
N PRO A 81 -2.67 13.64 -8.47
CA PRO A 81 -2.32 13.93 -9.84
C PRO A 81 -2.44 15.42 -10.22
N ASN A 82 -3.26 16.18 -9.47
CA ASN A 82 -3.38 17.62 -9.70
C ASN A 82 -2.13 18.38 -9.24
N LEU A 83 -1.61 18.00 -8.07
CA LEU A 83 -0.38 18.60 -7.57
C LEU A 83 0.79 18.28 -8.52
N LEU A 84 0.83 17.07 -9.08
CA LEU A 84 1.79 16.65 -10.08
C LEU A 84 1.63 17.44 -11.39
N ALA A 85 0.41 17.60 -11.88
CA ALA A 85 0.13 18.35 -13.11
C ALA A 85 0.52 19.82 -12.99
N LEU A 86 0.23 20.42 -11.84
CA LEU A 86 0.66 21.79 -11.56
C LEU A 86 2.17 21.96 -11.54
N SER A 87 2.82 21.06 -10.83
CA SER A 87 4.25 21.11 -10.76
C SER A 87 4.88 21.05 -12.15
N ARG A 88 4.39 20.21 -13.06
CA ARG A 88 4.87 20.13 -14.44
C ARG A 88 4.77 21.44 -15.24
N GLN A 89 3.86 22.34 -14.89
CA GLN A 89 3.74 23.65 -15.57
C GLN A 89 4.87 24.62 -15.22
N PHE A 90 5.57 24.41 -14.12
CA PHE A 90 6.52 25.41 -13.61
C PHE A 90 7.99 25.13 -13.91
N MET A 91 8.43 23.89 -13.91
CA MET A 91 9.81 23.52 -14.32
C MET A 91 9.94 22.00 -14.51
N PRO A 92 10.54 21.48 -15.57
CA PRO A 92 10.80 20.04 -15.72
C PRO A 92 11.76 19.53 -14.62
N GLY A 93 11.32 18.58 -13.81
CA GLY A 93 12.16 17.79 -12.91
C GLY A 93 12.16 18.15 -11.42
N GLU A 94 11.90 19.41 -11.00
CA GLU A 94 12.04 19.82 -9.57
C GLU A 94 10.75 20.31 -8.89
N GLN A 95 9.65 20.26 -9.54
CA GLN A 95 8.54 21.20 -9.35
C GLN A 95 7.60 20.82 -8.23
N GLN A 96 7.35 19.53 -8.05
CA GLN A 96 6.47 19.02 -7.02
C GLN A 96 7.05 19.25 -5.64
N SER A 97 8.35 19.03 -5.54
CA SER A 97 9.11 19.33 -4.33
C SER A 97 8.99 20.80 -3.95
N MET A 98 8.99 21.74 -4.91
CA MET A 98 8.89 23.17 -4.63
C MET A 98 7.56 23.57 -3.98
N LEU A 99 6.45 22.92 -4.30
CA LEU A 99 5.17 23.18 -3.63
C LEU A 99 5.20 22.71 -2.17
N HIS A 100 5.76 21.54 -1.91
CA HIS A 100 5.95 21.03 -0.56
C HIS A 100 6.91 21.92 0.25
N ILE A 101 8.06 22.30 -0.34
CA ILE A 101 9.02 23.21 0.30
C ILE A 101 8.36 24.55 0.64
N TYR A 102 7.54 25.10 -0.28
CA TYR A 102 6.80 26.32 0.01
C TYR A 102 5.81 26.13 1.17
N ALA A 103 5.03 25.04 1.19
CA ALA A 103 4.11 24.72 2.28
C ALA A 103 4.84 24.68 3.64
N VAL A 104 5.93 23.91 3.74
CA VAL A 104 6.78 23.86 4.94
C VAL A 104 7.31 25.23 5.31
N SER A 105 7.78 26.04 4.32
CA SER A 105 8.34 27.39 4.58
C SER A 105 7.33 28.35 5.20
N THR A 106 6.05 28.20 4.87
CA THR A 106 4.96 29.02 5.40
C THR A 106 4.40 28.46 6.71
N GLY A 107 4.67 27.18 7.02
CA GLY A 107 4.09 26.44 8.13
C GLY A 107 2.66 25.97 7.84
N CYS A 108 2.32 25.86 6.56
CA CYS A 108 1.13 25.14 6.13
C CYS A 108 1.38 23.65 6.30
N ASN A 109 0.39 22.91 6.78
CA ASN A 109 0.46 21.45 6.82
C ASN A 109 0.56 20.91 5.38
N VAL A 110 1.51 20.04 5.15
CA VAL A 110 1.74 19.46 3.80
C VAL A 110 0.49 18.75 3.27
N ALA A 111 -0.26 18.06 4.11
CA ALA A 111 -1.50 17.39 3.68
C ALA A 111 -2.58 18.37 3.19
N ASP A 112 -2.57 19.63 3.66
CA ASP A 112 -3.60 20.63 3.31
C ASP A 112 -3.50 21.14 1.87
N ILE A 113 -2.34 20.99 1.23
CA ILE A 113 -2.15 21.36 -0.18
C ILE A 113 -2.64 20.28 -1.16
N HIS A 114 -3.10 19.14 -0.67
CA HIS A 114 -3.65 18.04 -1.44
C HIS A 114 -5.19 18.02 -1.38
N LEU A 115 -5.83 17.72 -2.51
CA LEU A 115 -7.28 17.51 -2.53
C LEU A 115 -7.68 16.39 -1.56
N PHE A 116 -6.94 15.30 -1.55
CA PHE A 116 -7.21 14.15 -0.69
C PHE A 116 -7.10 14.50 0.80
N GLY A 117 -6.14 15.33 1.19
CA GLY A 117 -6.05 15.84 2.56
C GLY A 117 -7.32 16.60 2.97
N GLN A 118 -7.86 17.44 2.07
CA GLN A 118 -9.11 18.18 2.32
C GLN A 118 -10.33 17.25 2.43
N LEU A 119 -10.39 16.17 1.63
CA LEU A 119 -11.47 15.19 1.66
C LEU A 119 -11.38 14.29 2.90
N MET A 120 -10.16 13.86 3.30
CA MET A 120 -9.92 13.08 4.52
C MET A 120 -10.38 13.81 5.78
N GLN A 121 -10.04 15.10 5.89
CA GLN A 121 -10.43 15.92 7.05
C GLN A 121 -11.94 16.07 7.20
N ARG A 122 -12.68 16.04 6.09
CA ARG A 122 -14.14 16.23 6.04
C ARG A 122 -14.93 14.94 5.88
N ARG A 123 -14.25 13.79 5.76
CA ARG A 123 -14.84 12.47 5.47
C ARG A 123 -15.77 12.50 4.25
N LYS A 124 -15.32 13.16 3.19
CA LYS A 124 -16.07 13.31 1.94
C LYS A 124 -15.66 12.29 0.90
N SER A 125 -16.60 11.95 0.00
CA SER A 125 -16.29 11.29 -1.27
C SER A 125 -15.58 12.27 -2.21
N PRO A 126 -15.00 11.82 -3.34
CA PRO A 126 -14.44 12.74 -4.32
C PRO A 126 -15.50 13.29 -5.30
N PHE A 127 -16.77 13.07 -5.03
CA PHE A 127 -17.89 13.44 -5.90
C PHE A 127 -18.85 14.42 -5.23
N GLY A 128 -19.26 15.44 -5.99
CA GLY A 128 -20.47 16.20 -5.73
C GLY A 128 -21.68 15.54 -6.39
N LEU A 129 -22.87 16.07 -6.15
CA LEU A 129 -24.11 15.62 -6.76
C LEU A 129 -24.73 16.77 -7.57
N ASP A 130 -25.08 16.51 -8.83
CA ASP A 130 -25.82 17.42 -9.72
C ASP A 130 -27.02 16.67 -10.29
N GLY A 131 -28.21 16.88 -9.71
CA GLY A 131 -29.35 16.00 -9.93
C GLY A 131 -29.07 14.58 -9.49
N ASP A 132 -29.19 13.61 -10.40
CA ASP A 132 -28.88 12.20 -10.18
C ASP A 132 -27.47 11.82 -10.70
N GLU A 133 -26.62 12.81 -11.00
CA GLU A 133 -25.28 12.57 -11.52
C GLU A 133 -24.18 12.86 -10.47
N LEU A 134 -23.27 11.91 -10.30
CA LEU A 134 -22.04 12.09 -9.53
C LEU A 134 -21.01 12.83 -10.39
N VAL A 135 -20.59 14.00 -9.91
CA VAL A 135 -19.64 14.88 -10.59
C VAL A 135 -18.32 14.89 -9.81
N PRO A 136 -17.20 14.50 -10.43
CA PRO A 136 -15.91 14.48 -9.75
C PRO A 136 -15.46 15.89 -9.35
N ALA A 137 -14.86 16.03 -8.18
CA ALA A 137 -14.31 17.28 -7.65
C ALA A 137 -13.09 17.77 -8.43
N GLY A 138 -12.55 16.95 -9.32
CA GLY A 138 -11.38 17.18 -10.17
C GLY A 138 -10.81 15.85 -10.62
N PRO A 139 -9.72 15.82 -11.39
CA PRO A 139 -9.00 14.58 -11.66
C PRO A 139 -8.43 14.00 -10.36
N PHE A 140 -8.66 12.73 -10.11
CA PHE A 140 -8.17 12.03 -8.92
C PHE A 140 -7.86 10.57 -9.21
N GLN A 141 -6.94 10.00 -8.44
CA GLN A 141 -6.59 8.59 -8.47
C GLN A 141 -6.54 8.05 -7.05
N HIS A 142 -7.71 7.64 -6.55
CA HIS A 142 -7.85 7.11 -5.20
C HIS A 142 -7.46 5.63 -5.13
N ALA A 143 -7.38 5.14 -3.90
CA ALA A 143 -7.26 3.74 -3.57
C ALA A 143 -8.58 3.21 -2.98
N PHE A 144 -8.55 1.96 -2.51
CA PHE A 144 -9.68 1.30 -1.87
C PHE A 144 -9.30 0.69 -0.54
N HIS A 145 -10.31 0.58 0.32
CA HIS A 145 -10.36 -0.44 1.35
C HIS A 145 -11.35 -1.51 0.92
N PHE A 146 -11.08 -2.77 1.23
CA PHE A 146 -11.98 -3.85 0.90
C PHE A 146 -11.83 -5.08 1.80
N ASP A 147 -12.83 -5.95 1.76
CA ASP A 147 -12.75 -7.30 2.31
C ASP A 147 -12.06 -8.23 1.30
N GLN A 148 -10.92 -8.80 1.68
CA GLN A 148 -10.10 -9.65 0.82
C GLN A 148 -10.88 -10.87 0.29
N ALA A 149 -11.73 -11.49 1.10
CA ALA A 149 -12.50 -12.65 0.68
C ALA A 149 -13.53 -12.28 -0.40
N LYS A 150 -14.20 -11.13 -0.26
CA LYS A 150 -15.15 -10.63 -1.26
C LYS A 150 -14.45 -10.28 -2.57
N VAL A 151 -13.31 -9.59 -2.51
CA VAL A 151 -12.51 -9.30 -3.71
C VAL A 151 -12.01 -10.58 -4.38
N GLY A 152 -11.53 -11.56 -3.61
CA GLY A 152 -11.13 -12.85 -4.15
C GLY A 152 -12.28 -13.57 -4.86
N ALA A 153 -13.48 -13.59 -4.28
CA ALA A 153 -14.66 -14.18 -4.90
C ALA A 153 -15.10 -13.43 -6.17
N TYR A 154 -15.09 -12.09 -6.12
CA TYR A 154 -15.40 -11.24 -7.26
C TYR A 154 -14.43 -11.48 -8.43
N LEU A 155 -13.12 -11.43 -8.18
CA LEU A 155 -12.11 -11.66 -9.22
C LEU A 155 -12.19 -13.10 -9.78
N ARG A 156 -12.51 -14.08 -8.93
CA ARG A 156 -12.72 -15.47 -9.39
C ARG A 156 -13.85 -15.57 -10.37
N GLU A 157 -14.96 -14.88 -10.13
CA GLU A 157 -16.15 -14.92 -10.97
C GLU A 157 -15.90 -14.24 -12.34
N ILE A 158 -15.30 -13.07 -12.35
CA ILE A 158 -15.08 -12.31 -13.59
C ILE A 158 -13.91 -12.83 -14.43
N THR A 159 -13.03 -13.67 -13.87
CA THR A 159 -11.87 -14.21 -14.60
C THR A 159 -12.30 -15.36 -15.48
N THR A 160 -12.17 -15.21 -16.80
CA THR A 160 -12.49 -16.22 -17.81
C THR A 160 -11.23 -16.74 -18.50
N GLY A 161 -11.30 -17.92 -19.13
CA GLY A 161 -10.18 -18.48 -19.89
C GLY A 161 -8.98 -18.93 -19.04
N VAL A 162 -9.19 -19.19 -17.74
CA VAL A 162 -8.19 -19.74 -16.81
C VAL A 162 -8.77 -21.02 -16.23
N GLU A 163 -8.06 -22.13 -16.35
CA GLU A 163 -8.43 -23.38 -15.71
C GLU A 163 -8.20 -23.28 -14.19
N ARG A 164 -9.11 -23.87 -13.40
CA ARG A 164 -9.00 -23.90 -11.93
C ARG A 164 -9.11 -25.31 -11.44
N ILE A 165 -8.16 -25.67 -10.58
CA ILE A 165 -8.11 -26.98 -9.93
C ILE A 165 -8.21 -26.76 -8.42
N ASP A 166 -9.27 -27.28 -7.80
CA ASP A 166 -9.41 -27.30 -6.34
C ASP A 166 -8.59 -28.44 -5.77
N ALA A 167 -7.34 -28.16 -5.43
CA ALA A 167 -6.42 -29.15 -4.88
C ALA A 167 -5.41 -28.49 -3.94
N GLU A 168 -4.79 -29.31 -3.11
CA GLU A 168 -3.68 -28.90 -2.23
C GLU A 168 -2.36 -29.45 -2.79
N VAL A 169 -1.38 -28.59 -3.01
CA VAL A 169 -0.04 -28.97 -3.44
C VAL A 169 0.71 -29.59 -2.26
N ALA A 170 1.00 -30.88 -2.33
CA ALA A 170 1.77 -31.61 -1.34
C ALA A 170 3.28 -31.48 -1.55
N GLY A 171 3.75 -31.45 -2.81
CA GLY A 171 5.16 -31.40 -3.14
C GLY A 171 5.44 -31.03 -4.58
N LEU A 172 6.69 -31.20 -4.99
CA LEU A 172 7.19 -30.92 -6.33
C LEU A 172 7.95 -32.11 -6.87
N ARG A 173 7.87 -32.34 -8.19
CA ARG A 173 8.84 -33.14 -8.93
C ARG A 173 9.75 -32.18 -9.69
N ARG A 174 11.07 -32.39 -9.54
CA ARG A 174 12.10 -31.54 -10.15
C ARG A 174 12.92 -32.33 -11.13
N ASP A 175 13.32 -31.67 -12.20
CA ASP A 175 14.32 -32.16 -13.14
C ASP A 175 15.68 -32.27 -12.44
N ALA A 176 16.33 -33.42 -12.59
CA ALA A 176 17.57 -33.73 -11.88
C ALA A 176 18.80 -32.97 -12.43
N GLU A 177 18.76 -32.54 -13.70
CA GLU A 177 19.89 -31.86 -14.36
C GLU A 177 19.79 -30.33 -14.15
N THR A 178 18.60 -29.77 -14.42
CA THR A 178 18.37 -28.31 -14.37
C THR A 178 17.94 -27.80 -12.99
N GLY A 179 17.37 -28.68 -12.17
CA GLY A 179 16.77 -28.32 -10.89
C GLY A 179 15.42 -27.59 -11.01
N ASN A 180 14.90 -27.41 -12.22
CA ASN A 180 13.60 -26.79 -12.46
C ASN A 180 12.44 -27.67 -11.97
N ILE A 181 11.29 -27.05 -11.70
CA ILE A 181 10.05 -27.80 -11.40
C ILE A 181 9.53 -28.38 -12.72
N GLU A 182 9.29 -29.69 -12.76
CA GLU A 182 8.61 -30.37 -13.85
C GLU A 182 7.12 -30.51 -13.61
N ALA A 183 6.74 -30.78 -12.36
CA ALA A 183 5.33 -30.95 -11.99
C ALA A 183 5.06 -30.59 -10.51
N LEU A 184 3.86 -30.11 -10.25
CA LEU A 184 3.28 -30.07 -8.89
C LEU A 184 2.72 -31.45 -8.56
N VAL A 185 2.96 -31.91 -7.34
CA VAL A 185 2.38 -33.15 -6.81
C VAL A 185 1.26 -32.78 -5.82
N MET A 186 0.04 -33.19 -6.14
CA MET A 186 -1.13 -32.91 -5.31
C MET A 186 -1.23 -33.88 -4.14
N SER A 187 -2.05 -33.53 -3.14
CA SER A 187 -2.25 -34.38 -1.96
C SER A 187 -2.89 -35.75 -2.26
N ASP A 188 -3.58 -35.89 -3.37
CA ASP A 188 -4.16 -37.14 -3.86
C ASP A 188 -3.18 -37.95 -4.72
N GLY A 189 -1.96 -37.46 -4.93
CA GLY A 189 -0.93 -38.10 -5.73
C GLY A 189 -0.98 -37.77 -7.22
N THR A 190 -1.94 -36.97 -7.69
CA THR A 190 -1.96 -36.51 -9.09
C THR A 190 -0.84 -35.51 -9.34
N GLU A 191 -0.34 -35.47 -10.57
CA GLU A 191 0.70 -34.53 -10.99
C GLU A 191 0.16 -33.54 -12.02
N LEU A 192 0.58 -32.28 -11.89
CA LEU A 192 0.32 -31.22 -12.87
C LEU A 192 1.65 -30.69 -13.40
N ALA A 193 1.95 -30.97 -14.64
CA ALA A 193 3.14 -30.46 -15.32
C ALA A 193 2.95 -29.00 -15.76
N GLY A 194 4.06 -28.26 -15.89
CA GLY A 194 4.04 -26.89 -16.39
C GLY A 194 5.44 -26.41 -16.74
N ASP A 195 5.52 -25.40 -17.61
CA ASP A 195 6.79 -24.79 -18.03
C ASP A 195 7.29 -23.74 -17.05
N PHE A 196 6.36 -23.04 -16.39
CA PHE A 196 6.65 -21.96 -15.45
C PHE A 196 5.65 -21.95 -14.28
N PHE A 197 6.12 -21.70 -13.07
CA PHE A 197 5.33 -21.76 -11.86
C PHE A 197 5.37 -20.43 -11.11
N VAL A 198 4.21 -19.98 -10.64
CA VAL A 198 4.08 -18.80 -9.79
C VAL A 198 3.64 -19.23 -8.39
N ASP A 199 4.54 -19.07 -7.43
CA ASP A 199 4.25 -19.39 -6.02
C ASP A 199 3.46 -18.24 -5.35
N CYS A 200 2.16 -18.50 -5.14
CA CYS A 200 1.25 -17.65 -4.37
C CYS A 200 0.77 -18.36 -3.09
N THR A 201 1.53 -19.34 -2.55
CA THR A 201 1.12 -20.16 -1.41
C THR A 201 1.27 -19.45 -0.05
N GLY A 202 1.49 -18.14 -0.07
CA GLY A 202 1.56 -17.32 1.14
C GLY A 202 2.78 -17.61 2.01
N PHE A 203 2.65 -17.46 3.30
CA PHE A 203 3.75 -17.66 4.25
C PHE A 203 4.39 -19.05 4.22
N ARG A 204 3.71 -20.04 3.66
CA ARG A 204 4.28 -21.39 3.47
C ARG A 204 5.42 -21.41 2.47
N ARG A 205 5.37 -20.56 1.41
CA ARG A 205 6.39 -20.53 0.36
C ARG A 205 6.67 -21.93 -0.19
N LYS A 206 5.59 -22.66 -0.51
CA LYS A 206 5.62 -24.10 -0.78
C LYS A 206 6.53 -24.46 -1.95
N LEU A 207 6.47 -23.68 -3.03
CA LEU A 207 7.27 -23.92 -4.22
C LEU A 207 8.66 -23.31 -4.09
N ILE A 208 8.73 -22.00 -3.91
CA ILE A 208 9.97 -21.24 -3.95
C ILE A 208 10.86 -21.48 -2.71
N GLY A 209 10.27 -21.62 -1.51
CA GLY A 209 10.97 -21.85 -0.26
C GLY A 209 11.27 -23.32 -0.04
N GLU A 210 10.25 -24.14 0.24
CA GLU A 210 10.43 -25.56 0.53
C GLU A 210 10.98 -26.32 -0.68
N GLY A 211 10.46 -26.03 -1.90
CA GLY A 211 10.82 -26.73 -3.13
C GLY A 211 12.12 -26.29 -3.76
N MET A 212 12.34 -24.97 -3.92
CA MET A 212 13.48 -24.41 -4.67
C MET A 212 14.60 -23.86 -3.76
N GLY A 213 14.41 -23.85 -2.44
CA GLY A 213 15.43 -23.49 -1.47
C GLY A 213 15.73 -21.99 -1.35
N ALA A 214 14.76 -21.13 -1.67
CA ALA A 214 14.86 -19.70 -1.34
C ALA A 214 14.90 -19.50 0.17
N ARG A 215 15.73 -18.57 0.63
CA ARG A 215 15.92 -18.26 2.04
C ARG A 215 15.21 -16.97 2.42
N TRP A 216 14.68 -16.93 3.63
CA TRP A 216 14.09 -15.73 4.19
C TRP A 216 15.16 -14.80 4.76
N ILE A 217 15.07 -13.52 4.42
CA ILE A 217 15.87 -12.42 4.98
C ILE A 217 14.93 -11.62 5.87
N SER A 218 15.11 -11.75 7.17
CA SER A 218 14.33 -11.03 8.17
C SER A 218 14.71 -9.54 8.20
N TYR A 219 13.71 -8.69 8.43
CA TYR A 219 13.85 -7.26 8.67
C TYR A 219 13.58 -6.89 10.14
N ARG A 220 13.53 -7.88 11.03
CA ARG A 220 13.20 -7.68 12.44
C ARG A 220 14.07 -6.65 13.16
N ASP A 221 15.34 -6.53 12.75
CA ASP A 221 16.26 -5.54 13.31
C ASP A 221 15.85 -4.10 12.99
N HIS A 222 14.94 -3.91 12.01
CA HIS A 222 14.47 -2.59 11.58
C HIS A 222 12.95 -2.41 11.68
N LEU A 223 12.18 -3.49 11.69
CA LEU A 223 10.72 -3.50 11.84
C LEU A 223 10.37 -4.33 13.09
N PRO A 224 10.28 -3.68 14.27
CA PRO A 224 10.30 -4.39 15.55
C PRO A 224 9.00 -5.07 15.94
N VAL A 225 7.89 -4.84 15.21
CA VAL A 225 6.63 -5.52 15.48
C VAL A 225 6.62 -6.92 14.86
N ASN A 226 6.12 -7.90 15.60
CA ASN A 226 6.16 -9.31 15.19
C ASN A 226 4.89 -10.10 15.51
N ARG A 227 3.85 -9.42 16.02
CA ARG A 227 2.56 -10.01 16.29
C ARG A 227 1.43 -9.14 15.79
N ALA A 228 0.31 -9.75 15.45
CA ALA A 228 -0.90 -9.07 15.05
C ALA A 228 -2.13 -9.70 15.70
N MET A 229 -2.97 -8.88 16.29
CA MET A 229 -4.25 -9.24 16.90
C MET A 229 -5.38 -8.57 16.11
N PRO A 230 -5.94 -9.22 15.07
CA PRO A 230 -7.04 -8.69 14.30
C PRO A 230 -8.38 -8.81 15.05
N PHE A 231 -9.26 -7.83 14.85
CA PHE A 231 -10.63 -7.80 15.37
C PHE A 231 -11.51 -6.93 14.47
N TRP A 232 -12.81 -6.88 14.73
CA TRP A 232 -13.76 -6.07 13.99
C TRP A 232 -14.48 -5.09 14.91
N LEU A 233 -14.82 -3.93 14.34
CA LEU A 233 -15.68 -2.95 14.99
C LEU A 233 -16.85 -2.61 14.05
N ASP A 234 -18.01 -2.34 14.64
CA ASP A 234 -19.14 -1.80 13.92
C ASP A 234 -18.92 -0.32 13.63
N HIS A 235 -19.49 0.17 12.53
CA HIS A 235 -19.58 1.59 12.26
C HIS A 235 -20.46 2.30 13.28
N ASP A 236 -20.11 3.54 13.59
CA ASP A 236 -21.04 4.47 14.19
C ASP A 236 -21.99 4.96 13.09
N GLU A 237 -23.29 4.67 13.23
CA GLU A 237 -24.29 5.04 12.24
C GLU A 237 -24.48 6.56 12.14
N THR A 238 -24.09 7.30 13.17
CA THR A 238 -24.21 8.77 13.23
C THR A 238 -23.03 9.48 12.59
N ASP A 239 -21.92 8.76 12.31
CA ASP A 239 -20.69 9.31 11.74
C ASP A 239 -20.47 8.85 10.29
N ASP A 240 -19.75 9.63 9.53
CA ASP A 240 -19.43 9.29 8.15
C ASP A 240 -18.29 8.25 8.09
N ILE A 241 -18.32 7.38 7.06
CA ILE A 241 -17.26 6.38 6.84
C ILE A 241 -15.97 7.11 6.49
N ALA A 242 -14.90 6.83 7.23
CA ALA A 242 -13.61 7.48 7.02
C ALA A 242 -12.98 7.05 5.68
N PRO A 243 -12.64 7.98 4.77
CA PRO A 243 -11.98 7.65 3.50
C PRO A 243 -10.45 7.54 3.67
N TYR A 244 -10.00 6.95 4.78
CA TYR A 244 -8.60 6.76 5.12
C TYR A 244 -8.40 5.57 6.05
N THR A 245 -7.25 4.93 5.98
CA THR A 245 -6.80 3.99 7.01
C THR A 245 -6.38 4.80 8.24
N LEU A 246 -6.84 4.42 9.43
CA LEU A 246 -6.27 4.94 10.67
C LEU A 246 -5.10 4.05 11.10
N ALA A 247 -3.94 4.65 11.30
CA ALA A 247 -2.79 4.06 11.98
C ALA A 247 -2.63 4.77 13.32
N TRP A 248 -2.94 4.08 14.43
CA TRP A 248 -2.95 4.68 15.77
C TRP A 248 -1.88 4.06 16.64
N ALA A 249 -0.83 4.83 16.92
CA ALA A 249 0.27 4.39 17.77
C ALA A 249 -0.19 4.08 19.19
N GLN A 250 0.22 2.93 19.71
CA GLN A 250 -0.06 2.40 21.03
C GLN A 250 1.25 2.27 21.85
N GLU A 251 1.23 1.68 23.04
CA GLU A 251 2.42 1.62 23.90
C GLU A 251 3.52 0.68 23.38
N ALA A 252 3.13 -0.45 22.76
CA ALA A 252 4.07 -1.47 22.26
C ALA A 252 3.92 -1.78 20.76
N GLY A 253 3.37 -0.84 19.98
CA GLY A 253 3.11 -0.99 18.56
C GLY A 253 2.05 0.00 18.07
N TRP A 254 1.18 -0.42 17.13
CA TRP A 254 0.15 0.46 16.57
C TRP A 254 -1.08 -0.33 16.10
N MET A 255 -2.24 0.28 16.19
CA MET A 255 -3.51 -0.26 15.74
C MET A 255 -3.85 0.28 14.35
N TRP A 256 -4.28 -0.62 13.44
CA TRP A 256 -4.92 -0.18 12.21
C TRP A 256 -6.44 -0.20 12.33
N ALA A 257 -7.12 0.67 11.57
CA ALA A 257 -8.54 0.58 11.30
C ALA A 257 -8.79 0.87 9.81
N VAL A 258 -9.39 -0.11 9.13
CA VAL A 258 -9.68 -0.12 7.70
C VAL A 258 -11.20 -0.20 7.53
N PRO A 259 -11.89 0.91 7.23
CA PRO A 259 -13.33 0.91 7.09
C PRO A 259 -13.75 0.32 5.73
N THR A 260 -14.55 -0.75 5.76
CA THR A 260 -15.31 -1.27 4.62
C THR A 260 -16.76 -0.79 4.72
N GLN A 261 -17.66 -1.14 3.77
CA GLN A 261 -19.05 -0.72 3.87
C GLN A 261 -19.79 -1.33 5.08
N GLU A 262 -19.48 -2.57 5.45
CA GLU A 262 -20.21 -3.31 6.48
C GLU A 262 -19.65 -3.12 7.88
N ARG A 263 -18.31 -2.94 8.00
CA ARG A 263 -17.61 -2.94 9.29
C ARG A 263 -16.26 -2.28 9.17
N ILE A 264 -15.60 -2.07 10.29
CA ILE A 264 -14.21 -1.62 10.33
C ILE A 264 -13.32 -2.81 10.68
N GLY A 265 -12.47 -3.19 9.72
CA GLY A 265 -11.41 -4.17 9.96
C GLY A 265 -10.30 -3.54 10.79
N CYS A 266 -10.07 -4.04 11.99
CA CYS A 266 -9.09 -3.52 12.91
C CYS A 266 -8.06 -4.56 13.28
N GLY A 267 -6.95 -4.11 13.83
CA GLY A 267 -6.02 -4.97 14.53
C GLY A 267 -4.89 -4.19 15.18
N TYR A 268 -4.26 -4.82 16.14
CA TYR A 268 -3.08 -4.31 16.81
C TYR A 268 -1.86 -5.11 16.38
N VAL A 269 -0.90 -4.44 15.72
CA VAL A 269 0.44 -4.97 15.53
C VAL A 269 1.34 -4.51 16.67
N TYR A 270 2.06 -5.45 17.30
CA TYR A 270 2.85 -5.17 18.48
C TYR A 270 4.11 -6.03 18.54
N SER A 271 5.02 -5.65 19.42
CA SER A 271 6.22 -6.43 19.72
C SER A 271 6.03 -7.24 20.99
N ASP A 272 6.18 -8.55 20.91
CA ASP A 272 6.10 -9.46 22.07
C ASP A 272 7.30 -9.37 23.03
N GLU A 273 8.28 -8.53 22.71
CA GLU A 273 9.36 -8.15 23.62
C GLU A 273 8.91 -7.10 24.65
N PHE A 274 7.84 -6.32 24.34
CA PHE A 274 7.39 -5.20 25.17
C PHE A 274 6.02 -5.42 25.78
N THR A 275 5.23 -6.37 25.29
CA THR A 275 3.89 -6.67 25.82
C THR A 275 3.50 -8.12 25.59
N THR A 276 2.54 -8.59 26.37
CA THR A 276 1.92 -9.92 26.18
C THR A 276 0.59 -9.80 25.42
N PRO A 277 0.06 -10.87 24.80
CA PRO A 277 -1.24 -10.82 24.12
C PRO A 277 -2.38 -10.30 25.00
N ASP A 278 -2.46 -10.71 26.27
CA ASP A 278 -3.50 -10.26 27.19
C ASP A 278 -3.35 -8.75 27.54
N ALA A 279 -2.11 -8.30 27.76
CA ALA A 279 -1.85 -6.89 28.01
C ALA A 279 -2.12 -6.03 26.78
N ALA A 280 -1.77 -6.50 25.57
CA ALA A 280 -2.08 -5.87 24.31
C ALA A 280 -3.58 -5.73 24.07
N LYS A 281 -4.36 -6.79 24.35
CA LYS A 281 -5.83 -6.74 24.32
C LYS A 281 -6.37 -5.69 25.27
N ALA A 282 -5.97 -5.74 26.53
CA ALA A 282 -6.42 -4.80 27.56
C ALA A 282 -6.04 -3.35 27.23
N GLU A 283 -4.91 -3.12 26.59
CA GLU A 283 -4.49 -1.80 26.11
C GLU A 283 -5.46 -1.26 25.07
N ILE A 284 -5.77 -2.05 24.05
CA ILE A 284 -6.69 -1.64 22.98
C ILE A 284 -8.11 -1.42 23.52
N GLU A 285 -8.60 -2.26 24.43
CA GLU A 285 -9.90 -2.07 25.07
C GLU A 285 -9.97 -0.76 25.85
N ARG A 286 -8.92 -0.41 26.58
CA ARG A 286 -8.82 0.91 27.27
C ARG A 286 -8.79 2.06 26.26
N ALA A 287 -8.02 1.93 25.17
CA ALA A 287 -7.90 2.96 24.16
C ALA A 287 -9.22 3.21 23.39
N LEU A 288 -10.00 2.16 23.15
CA LEU A 288 -11.29 2.21 22.46
C LEU A 288 -12.47 2.50 23.42
N GLY A 289 -12.29 2.30 24.75
CA GLY A 289 -13.36 2.42 25.74
C GLY A 289 -14.42 1.30 25.63
N ARG A 290 -14.10 0.17 25.01
CA ARG A 290 -14.99 -0.99 24.79
C ARG A 290 -14.20 -2.28 24.70
N GLU A 291 -14.86 -3.39 24.97
CA GLU A 291 -14.31 -4.74 24.76
C GLU A 291 -14.13 -5.05 23.27
N ILE A 292 -13.12 -5.86 22.96
CA ILE A 292 -12.88 -6.41 21.63
C ILE A 292 -12.86 -7.93 21.66
N GLU A 293 -13.21 -8.54 20.54
CA GLU A 293 -13.11 -9.98 20.32
C GLU A 293 -12.00 -10.28 19.29
N PRO A 294 -10.78 -10.65 19.73
CA PRO A 294 -9.70 -11.01 18.82
C PRO A 294 -10.06 -12.23 17.99
N ARG A 295 -9.82 -12.15 16.68
CA ARG A 295 -10.08 -13.25 15.74
C ARG A 295 -8.92 -14.24 15.68
N ALA A 296 -7.72 -13.76 15.95
CA ALA A 296 -6.50 -14.54 15.98
C ALA A 296 -5.42 -13.77 16.76
N ASP A 297 -4.34 -14.48 17.07
CA ASP A 297 -3.09 -13.91 17.53
C ASP A 297 -1.98 -14.46 16.61
N LEU A 298 -1.64 -13.67 15.61
CA LEU A 298 -0.76 -14.06 14.52
C LEU A 298 0.68 -13.68 14.85
N ARG A 299 1.61 -14.60 14.61
CA ARG A 299 3.04 -14.31 14.60
C ARG A 299 3.53 -14.15 13.17
N PHE A 300 4.38 -13.18 12.96
CA PHE A 300 5.02 -12.96 11.65
C PHE A 300 6.46 -12.49 11.83
N ASP A 301 7.22 -12.66 10.76
CA ASP A 301 8.55 -12.13 10.61
C ASP A 301 8.56 -11.23 9.36
N SER A 302 8.69 -9.92 9.56
CA SER A 302 8.81 -8.99 8.45
C SER A 302 10.09 -9.27 7.67
N GLY A 303 10.00 -9.33 6.34
CA GLY A 303 11.15 -9.67 5.53
C GLY A 303 10.82 -9.98 4.08
N ARG A 304 11.78 -10.58 3.40
CA ARG A 304 11.68 -10.99 1.99
C ARG A 304 12.47 -12.26 1.71
N LEU A 305 12.24 -12.86 0.57
CA LEU A 305 13.14 -13.87 0.04
C LEU A 305 14.47 -13.25 -0.41
N ASP A 306 15.57 -14.03 -0.32
CA ASP A 306 16.86 -13.69 -0.93
C ASP A 306 16.73 -13.64 -2.46
N ARG A 307 15.89 -14.48 -3.04
CA ARG A 307 15.59 -14.55 -4.47
C ARG A 307 14.09 -14.83 -4.67
N ALA A 308 13.40 -13.91 -5.31
CA ALA A 308 11.99 -14.06 -5.66
C ALA A 308 11.76 -14.88 -6.94
N TRP A 309 12.83 -15.12 -7.72
CA TRP A 309 12.81 -15.94 -8.93
C TRP A 309 13.99 -16.91 -8.94
N ILE A 310 13.69 -18.23 -8.95
CA ILE A 310 14.69 -19.32 -9.01
C ILE A 310 14.24 -20.32 -10.08
N GLY A 311 15.13 -20.64 -11.04
CA GLY A 311 14.81 -21.57 -12.13
C GLY A 311 13.56 -21.08 -12.88
N ASN A 312 12.55 -21.94 -12.98
CA ASN A 312 11.24 -21.63 -13.55
C ASN A 312 10.16 -21.32 -12.49
N CYS A 313 10.54 -20.90 -11.30
CA CYS A 313 9.61 -20.58 -10.21
C CYS A 313 9.75 -19.13 -9.75
N LEU A 314 8.66 -18.37 -9.80
CA LEU A 314 8.53 -16.99 -9.35
C LEU A 314 7.64 -16.92 -8.11
N ALA A 315 8.08 -16.23 -7.06
CA ALA A 315 7.24 -15.95 -5.89
C ALA A 315 6.55 -14.59 -6.01
N LEU A 316 5.27 -14.53 -5.61
CA LEU A 316 4.49 -13.29 -5.53
C LEU A 316 3.68 -13.20 -4.22
N GLY A 317 3.38 -11.97 -3.83
CA GLY A 317 2.61 -11.72 -2.60
C GLY A 317 3.33 -12.20 -1.35
N LEU A 318 2.60 -12.80 -0.42
CA LEU A 318 3.14 -13.26 0.86
C LEU A 318 4.18 -14.40 0.72
N SER A 319 4.27 -15.03 -0.44
CA SER A 319 5.35 -15.98 -0.74
C SER A 319 6.68 -15.28 -1.01
N SER A 320 6.65 -14.07 -1.58
CA SER A 320 7.83 -13.27 -1.89
C SER A 320 8.32 -12.45 -0.69
N SER A 321 7.39 -11.77 -0.01
CA SER A 321 7.72 -10.82 1.05
C SER A 321 6.51 -10.54 1.94
N PHE A 322 6.79 -10.10 3.13
CA PHE A 322 5.82 -9.49 4.03
C PHE A 322 6.52 -8.44 4.87
N LEU A 323 5.98 -7.23 4.87
CA LEU A 323 6.30 -6.20 5.84
C LEU A 323 5.11 -6.08 6.80
N GLU A 324 5.13 -5.15 7.71
CA GLU A 324 3.94 -4.89 8.51
C GLU A 324 2.83 -4.20 7.69
N PRO A 325 1.57 -4.15 8.19
CA PRO A 325 0.45 -3.60 7.40
C PRO A 325 0.53 -2.09 7.09
N LEU A 326 1.52 -1.38 7.64
CA LEU A 326 1.71 0.05 7.44
C LEU A 326 1.94 0.38 5.94
N GLU A 327 1.32 1.47 5.47
CA GLU A 327 1.46 2.00 4.11
C GLU A 327 0.93 1.10 2.97
N ALA A 328 0.20 0.00 3.29
CA ALA A 328 -0.41 -0.91 2.31
C ALA A 328 0.58 -1.44 1.25
N THR A 329 1.82 -1.69 1.64
CA THR A 329 2.92 -2.06 0.75
C THR A 329 2.79 -3.45 0.14
N SER A 330 2.08 -4.37 0.78
CA SER A 330 1.98 -5.78 0.33
C SER A 330 1.25 -5.91 -1.01
N ILE A 331 0.04 -5.34 -1.14
CA ILE A 331 -0.74 -5.40 -2.39
C ILE A 331 -0.05 -4.54 -3.46
N HIS A 332 0.42 -3.34 -3.10
CA HIS A 332 1.17 -2.48 -4.01
C HIS A 332 2.39 -3.21 -4.58
N GLY A 333 3.23 -3.76 -3.71
CA GLY A 333 4.44 -4.48 -4.11
C GLY A 333 4.12 -5.66 -5.05
N THR A 334 3.12 -6.46 -4.71
CA THR A 334 2.68 -7.60 -5.53
C THR A 334 2.25 -7.16 -6.94
N VAL A 335 1.44 -6.10 -7.03
CA VAL A 335 0.97 -5.57 -8.32
C VAL A 335 2.13 -5.04 -9.14
N VAL A 336 3.02 -4.24 -8.55
CA VAL A 336 4.18 -3.66 -9.26
C VAL A 336 5.17 -4.74 -9.68
N GLN A 337 5.41 -5.77 -8.85
CA GLN A 337 6.23 -6.93 -9.21
C GLN A 337 5.64 -7.70 -10.40
N MET A 338 4.31 -7.85 -10.43
CA MET A 338 3.63 -8.47 -11.57
C MET A 338 3.72 -7.60 -12.84
N MET A 339 3.56 -6.27 -12.72
CA MET A 339 3.75 -5.34 -13.84
C MET A 339 5.18 -5.41 -14.38
N LEU A 340 6.18 -5.43 -13.50
CA LEU A 340 7.59 -5.57 -13.83
C LEU A 340 7.85 -6.87 -14.58
N PHE A 341 7.34 -7.99 -14.04
CA PHE A 341 7.50 -9.30 -14.66
C PHE A 341 6.84 -9.36 -16.04
N ASN A 342 5.59 -8.96 -16.16
CA ASN A 342 4.84 -8.98 -17.42
C ASN A 342 5.52 -8.14 -18.48
N ARG A 343 5.94 -6.94 -18.14
CA ARG A 343 6.47 -5.98 -19.11
C ARG A 343 7.86 -6.33 -19.63
N PHE A 344 8.73 -6.89 -18.77
CA PHE A 344 10.15 -7.01 -19.09
C PHE A 344 10.66 -8.47 -19.11
N PHE A 345 9.95 -9.42 -18.51
CA PHE A 345 10.50 -10.74 -18.27
C PHE A 345 9.63 -11.88 -18.80
N LEU A 346 8.32 -11.73 -18.85
CA LEU A 346 7.38 -12.81 -19.18
C LEU A 346 7.71 -13.49 -20.51
N LYS A 347 8.01 -12.72 -21.56
CA LYS A 347 8.31 -13.26 -22.89
C LYS A 347 9.50 -14.21 -22.92
N GLY A 348 10.47 -14.02 -22.03
CA GLY A 348 11.68 -14.84 -21.92
C GLY A 348 11.68 -15.80 -20.73
N ALA A 349 10.62 -15.86 -19.94
CA ALA A 349 10.65 -16.49 -18.63
C ALA A 349 11.00 -17.98 -18.66
N CYS A 350 10.47 -18.75 -19.61
CA CYS A 350 10.75 -20.18 -19.74
C CYS A 350 12.21 -20.49 -20.17
N ASN A 351 12.88 -19.51 -20.80
CA ASN A 351 14.27 -19.64 -21.25
C ASN A 351 15.20 -18.65 -20.53
N ALA A 352 14.78 -18.16 -19.36
CA ALA A 352 15.54 -17.17 -18.62
C ALA A 352 16.90 -17.73 -18.18
N ASP A 353 17.96 -16.96 -18.44
CA ASP A 353 19.29 -17.20 -17.88
C ASP A 353 19.40 -16.60 -16.45
N ASP A 354 20.52 -16.84 -15.81
CA ASP A 354 20.78 -16.32 -14.48
C ASP A 354 20.85 -14.78 -14.45
N THR A 355 21.29 -14.16 -15.55
CA THR A 355 21.37 -12.70 -15.66
C THR A 355 19.97 -12.08 -15.67
N MET A 356 19.03 -12.68 -16.40
CA MET A 356 17.64 -12.23 -16.44
C MET A 356 16.97 -12.38 -15.07
N ARG A 357 17.12 -13.55 -14.44
CA ARG A 357 16.60 -13.78 -13.07
C ARG A 357 17.19 -12.81 -12.06
N GLN A 358 18.50 -12.56 -12.13
CA GLN A 358 19.17 -11.63 -11.22
C GLN A 358 18.64 -10.20 -11.35
N LYS A 359 18.44 -9.70 -12.59
CA LYS A 359 17.84 -8.36 -12.80
C LYS A 359 16.47 -8.20 -12.13
N TYR A 360 15.63 -9.25 -12.23
CA TYR A 360 14.32 -9.24 -11.54
C TYR A 360 14.50 -9.26 -10.02
N ASN A 361 15.34 -10.16 -9.51
CA ASN A 361 15.62 -10.31 -8.09
C ASN A 361 16.18 -9.02 -7.47
N ASP A 362 17.08 -8.34 -8.17
CA ASP A 362 17.65 -7.06 -7.73
C ASP A 362 16.58 -5.97 -7.66
N ALA A 363 15.71 -5.87 -8.67
CA ALA A 363 14.63 -4.90 -8.66
C ALA A 363 13.64 -5.14 -7.51
N VAL A 364 13.22 -6.39 -7.29
CA VAL A 364 12.33 -6.76 -6.18
C VAL A 364 13.00 -6.52 -4.82
N SER A 365 14.29 -6.90 -4.69
CA SER A 365 15.07 -6.67 -3.48
C SER A 365 15.15 -5.18 -3.13
N ARG A 366 15.39 -4.33 -4.13
CA ARG A 366 15.42 -2.87 -3.96
C ARG A 366 14.05 -2.34 -3.53
N GLN A 367 12.97 -2.74 -4.22
CA GLN A 367 11.61 -2.30 -3.87
C GLN A 367 11.30 -2.56 -2.40
N LEU A 368 11.60 -3.76 -1.94
CA LEU A 368 11.30 -4.19 -0.57
C LEU A 368 12.24 -3.54 0.47
N GLY A 369 13.47 -3.25 0.07
CA GLY A 369 14.40 -2.44 0.85
C GLY A 369 13.90 -1.02 1.05
N ASP A 370 13.48 -0.37 -0.04
CA ASP A 370 12.95 0.99 -0.02
C ASP A 370 11.65 1.07 0.83
N PHE A 371 10.77 0.06 0.74
CA PHE A 371 9.58 -0.01 1.60
C PHE A 371 9.93 -0.22 3.07
N ARG A 372 10.90 -1.10 3.40
CA ARG A 372 11.39 -1.25 4.76
C ARG A 372 11.89 0.08 5.33
N ASP A 373 12.66 0.82 4.55
CA ASP A 373 13.25 2.09 4.96
C ASP A 373 12.18 3.18 5.15
N PHE A 374 11.18 3.22 4.28
CA PHE A 374 10.03 4.11 4.42
C PHE A 374 9.18 3.78 5.66
N ILE A 375 8.92 2.49 5.93
CA ILE A 375 8.21 2.08 7.15
C ILE A 375 9.04 2.40 8.40
N ASN A 376 10.35 2.14 8.37
CA ASN A 376 11.25 2.43 9.48
C ASN A 376 11.23 3.92 9.86
N LEU A 377 11.11 4.81 8.88
CA LEU A 377 10.99 6.26 9.11
C LEU A 377 9.79 6.64 9.99
N HIS A 378 8.71 5.87 10.00
CA HIS A 378 7.55 6.19 10.84
C HIS A 378 7.81 6.03 12.34
N TYR A 379 8.79 5.20 12.72
CA TYR A 379 9.11 4.91 14.12
C TYR A 379 10.00 5.95 14.82
N VAL A 380 10.41 7.04 14.12
CA VAL A 380 11.33 8.05 14.66
C VAL A 380 10.63 9.26 15.32
N GLY A 381 9.41 9.06 15.82
CA GLY A 381 8.66 10.09 16.57
C GLY A 381 9.26 10.42 17.93
N GLU A 382 8.59 11.35 18.67
CA GLU A 382 9.00 11.86 19.99
C GLU A 382 8.49 11.01 21.16
N ARG A 383 7.88 9.85 20.90
CA ARG A 383 7.32 8.96 21.93
C ARG A 383 8.41 8.35 22.83
N ASP A 384 8.08 8.20 24.14
CA ASP A 384 9.07 7.77 25.15
C ASP A 384 8.75 6.43 25.83
N GLU A 385 7.68 5.74 25.43
CA GLU A 385 7.44 4.37 25.91
C GLU A 385 8.60 3.43 25.50
N PRO A 386 8.86 2.36 26.24
CA PRO A 386 10.02 1.49 26.01
C PRO A 386 10.14 0.99 24.56
N PHE A 387 9.03 0.55 23.95
CA PHE A 387 8.99 0.12 22.56
C PHE A 387 9.44 1.24 21.59
N TRP A 388 8.92 2.46 21.74
CA TRP A 388 9.23 3.57 20.85
C TRP A 388 10.68 4.07 20.99
N ARG A 389 11.22 4.01 22.22
CA ARG A 389 12.65 4.30 22.43
C ARG A 389 13.53 3.26 21.75
N HIS A 390 13.19 1.96 21.87
CA HIS A 390 13.90 0.88 21.20
C HIS A 390 13.81 1.04 19.67
N ALA A 391 12.60 1.22 19.13
CA ALA A 391 12.40 1.39 17.69
C ALA A 391 13.21 2.56 17.11
N ARG A 392 13.21 3.73 17.78
CA ARG A 392 13.97 4.90 17.39
C ARG A 392 15.48 4.77 17.61
N GLY A 393 15.90 4.10 18.69
CA GLY A 393 17.30 4.02 19.11
C GLY A 393 18.07 2.87 18.46
N GLU A 394 17.49 1.67 18.49
CA GLU A 394 18.16 0.43 18.11
C GLU A 394 17.73 -0.08 16.74
N CYS A 395 16.45 0.10 16.36
CA CYS A 395 15.94 -0.40 15.08
C CYS A 395 16.10 0.58 13.91
N MET A 396 16.48 1.84 14.16
CA MET A 396 16.68 2.83 13.10
C MET A 396 17.78 2.37 12.16
N ASN A 397 17.46 2.17 10.88
CA ASN A 397 18.42 1.77 9.87
C ASN A 397 19.26 2.96 9.35
N GLU A 398 20.28 2.65 8.55
CA GLU A 398 21.19 3.65 7.97
C GLU A 398 20.44 4.63 7.05
N ALA A 399 19.61 4.13 6.15
CA ALA A 399 18.86 4.96 5.21
C ALA A 399 17.94 5.97 5.91
N THR A 400 17.25 5.55 6.98
CA THR A 400 16.45 6.46 7.83
C THR A 400 17.31 7.51 8.50
N ARG A 401 18.46 7.10 9.06
CA ARG A 401 19.40 8.03 9.70
C ARG A 401 19.93 9.07 8.72
N ASP A 402 20.32 8.63 7.52
CA ASP A 402 20.83 9.49 6.46
C ASP A 402 19.74 10.48 5.98
N MET A 403 18.50 10.02 5.79
CA MET A 403 17.37 10.87 5.44
C MET A 403 17.12 11.95 6.50
N LEU A 404 17.16 11.59 7.79
CA LEU A 404 16.98 12.55 8.88
C LEU A 404 18.14 13.56 8.95
N ALA A 405 19.39 13.11 8.75
CA ALA A 405 20.56 13.98 8.68
C ALA A 405 20.46 14.93 7.49
N PHE A 406 20.05 14.44 6.32
CA PHE A 406 19.82 15.25 5.12
C PHE A 406 18.74 16.32 5.37
N CYS A 407 17.58 15.95 5.93
CA CYS A 407 16.48 16.86 6.24
C CYS A 407 16.82 17.89 7.33
N ALA A 408 17.90 17.70 8.08
CA ALA A 408 18.36 18.69 9.05
C ALA A 408 18.85 19.98 8.36
N GLU A 409 19.34 19.90 7.13
CA GLU A 409 19.99 20.99 6.39
C GLU A 409 19.40 21.21 4.99
N ASN A 410 18.61 20.26 4.46
CA ASN A 410 18.07 20.27 3.11
C ASN A 410 16.58 19.90 3.10
N MET A 411 15.89 20.21 1.99
CA MET A 411 14.53 19.72 1.70
C MET A 411 14.61 18.61 0.66
N PRO A 412 13.93 17.45 0.88
CA PRO A 412 13.91 16.35 -0.08
C PRO A 412 13.35 16.78 -1.44
N ARG A 413 13.93 16.27 -2.51
CA ARG A 413 13.53 16.54 -3.89
C ARG A 413 13.34 15.24 -4.64
N ARG A 414 12.62 15.28 -5.75
CA ARG A 414 12.42 14.12 -6.63
C ARG A 414 13.75 13.44 -7.01
N ALA A 415 14.79 14.25 -7.25
CA ALA A 415 16.11 13.76 -7.65
C ALA A 415 16.82 12.94 -6.56
N ASP A 416 16.40 13.06 -5.30
CA ASP A 416 16.97 12.29 -4.19
C ASP A 416 16.39 10.86 -4.12
N PHE A 417 15.37 10.55 -4.95
CA PHE A 417 14.71 9.24 -5.00
C PHE A 417 14.99 8.54 -6.33
N GLN A 418 15.53 7.35 -6.26
CA GLN A 418 15.84 6.58 -7.46
C GLN A 418 14.57 6.04 -8.13
N PRO A 419 14.30 6.32 -9.43
CA PRO A 419 13.17 5.76 -10.14
C PRO A 419 13.18 4.24 -10.17
N PHE A 420 12.00 3.60 -10.09
CA PHE A 420 11.89 2.17 -10.25
C PHE A 420 11.99 1.77 -11.73
N PRO A 421 12.49 0.56 -12.08
CA PRO A 421 12.64 0.14 -13.46
C PRO A 421 11.38 0.32 -14.30
N GLY A 422 11.53 0.94 -15.47
CA GLY A 422 10.45 1.20 -16.41
C GLY A 422 9.45 2.26 -15.94
N ASP A 423 9.86 3.14 -15.03
CA ASP A 423 9.00 4.16 -14.40
C ASP A 423 7.73 3.59 -13.78
N LEU A 424 7.80 2.32 -13.32
CA LEU A 424 6.72 1.71 -12.57
C LEU A 424 6.51 2.42 -11.23
N PRO A 425 5.28 2.44 -10.71
CA PRO A 425 4.94 3.12 -9.46
C PRO A 425 5.80 2.66 -8.29
N HIS A 426 6.36 3.64 -7.58
CA HIS A 426 7.24 3.39 -6.43
C HIS A 426 7.15 4.56 -5.45
N ILE A 427 7.64 4.35 -4.23
CA ILE A 427 7.71 5.42 -3.23
C ILE A 427 8.65 6.55 -3.69
N ASN A 428 8.27 7.77 -3.38
CA ASN A 428 9.00 8.98 -3.75
C ASN A 428 8.72 10.12 -2.75
N GLU A 429 9.24 11.30 -3.04
CA GLU A 429 9.14 12.47 -2.16
C GLU A 429 7.71 12.81 -1.73
N GLN A 430 6.70 12.54 -2.56
CA GLN A 430 5.30 12.86 -2.22
C GLN A 430 4.81 12.15 -0.98
N LEU A 431 5.21 10.87 -0.82
CA LEU A 431 4.85 10.08 0.36
C LEU A 431 5.73 10.45 1.56
N PHE A 432 6.99 10.82 1.33
CA PHE A 432 7.90 11.20 2.42
C PHE A 432 7.54 12.53 3.05
N TYR A 433 7.10 13.53 2.28
CA TYR A 433 6.80 14.86 2.80
C TYR A 433 5.77 14.86 3.93
N PRO A 434 4.58 14.24 3.79
CA PRO A 434 3.60 14.20 4.88
C PRO A 434 4.11 13.51 6.15
N VAL A 435 4.90 12.45 5.99
CA VAL A 435 5.47 11.69 7.12
C VAL A 435 6.55 12.51 7.83
N LEU A 436 7.51 13.05 7.10
CA LEU A 436 8.58 13.88 7.65
C LEU A 436 8.04 15.15 8.33
N ASP A 437 7.06 15.83 7.71
CA ASP A 437 6.39 17.00 8.28
C ASP A 437 5.60 16.62 9.53
N GLY A 438 4.78 15.56 9.44
CA GLY A 438 3.97 15.06 10.54
C GLY A 438 4.79 14.63 11.76
N LEU A 439 5.94 14.02 11.56
CA LEU A 439 6.89 13.65 12.60
C LEU A 439 7.76 14.82 13.09
N GLY A 440 7.77 15.97 12.37
CA GLY A 440 8.47 17.19 12.76
C GLY A 440 9.93 17.24 12.32
N HIS A 441 10.31 16.46 11.32
CA HIS A 441 11.69 16.41 10.81
C HIS A 441 11.99 17.43 9.71
N LEU A 442 10.97 18.05 9.09
CA LEU A 442 11.17 19.15 8.15
C LEU A 442 11.28 20.50 8.87
N LYS A 443 12.41 21.17 8.69
CA LYS A 443 12.67 22.43 9.38
C LYS A 443 12.21 23.61 8.55
N ARG A 444 11.27 24.41 9.09
CA ARG A 444 10.77 25.62 8.46
C ARG A 444 11.87 26.62 8.08
N ALA A 445 12.94 26.71 8.87
CA ALA A 445 14.06 27.61 8.58
C ALA A 445 14.81 27.20 7.30
N VAL A 446 15.06 25.91 7.12
CA VAL A 446 15.70 25.35 5.91
C VAL A 446 14.82 25.63 4.70
N ALA A 447 13.53 25.30 4.76
CA ALA A 447 12.59 25.56 3.67
C ALA A 447 12.52 27.07 3.29
N LYS A 448 12.57 27.97 4.28
CA LYS A 448 12.62 29.43 4.02
C LYS A 448 13.89 29.84 3.31
N THR A 449 15.04 29.30 3.70
CA THR A 449 16.33 29.59 3.04
C THR A 449 16.32 29.13 1.60
N GLU A 450 15.84 27.91 1.32
CA GLU A 450 15.73 27.42 -0.06
C GLU A 450 14.77 28.26 -0.91
N MET A 451 13.61 28.65 -0.36
CA MET A 451 12.66 29.53 -1.06
C MET A 451 13.21 30.95 -1.30
N ALA A 452 14.17 31.39 -0.52
CA ALA A 452 14.80 32.72 -0.69
C ALA A 452 15.78 32.75 -1.87
N VAL A 453 16.36 31.62 -2.27
CA VAL A 453 17.32 31.52 -3.38
C VAL A 453 16.70 31.94 -4.72
N ASN A 454 15.40 31.64 -4.92
CA ASN A 454 14.71 31.98 -6.16
C ASN A 454 13.36 32.65 -5.89
N PRO A 455 13.34 34.01 -5.79
CA PRO A 455 12.12 34.76 -5.51
C PRO A 455 10.99 34.57 -6.56
N LYS A 456 11.33 34.28 -7.81
CA LYS A 456 10.34 34.01 -8.87
C LYS A 456 9.64 32.67 -8.63
N VAL A 457 10.40 31.63 -8.31
CA VAL A 457 9.85 30.30 -7.95
C VAL A 457 8.97 30.40 -6.72
N ARG A 458 9.43 31.14 -5.70
CA ARG A 458 8.65 31.39 -4.48
C ARG A 458 7.31 32.09 -4.78
N ALA A 459 7.32 33.14 -5.62
CA ALA A 459 6.10 33.85 -5.99
C ALA A 459 5.12 32.95 -6.77
N HIS A 460 5.64 32.10 -7.64
CA HIS A 460 4.85 31.10 -8.37
C HIS A 460 4.26 30.03 -7.45
N ALA A 461 5.07 29.41 -6.59
CA ALA A 461 4.62 28.41 -5.64
C ALA A 461 3.52 28.99 -4.70
N ARG A 462 3.70 30.23 -4.23
CA ARG A 462 2.68 30.93 -3.46
C ARG A 462 1.36 31.03 -4.22
N LYS A 463 1.39 31.57 -5.44
CA LYS A 463 0.19 31.75 -6.26
C LYS A 463 -0.52 30.42 -6.55
N ALA A 464 0.27 29.39 -6.87
CA ALA A 464 -0.23 28.04 -7.12
C ALA A 464 -0.92 27.45 -5.88
N ILE A 465 -0.25 27.45 -4.72
CA ILE A 465 -0.79 26.89 -3.50
C ILE A 465 -2.02 27.67 -3.02
N ASP A 466 -1.97 29.03 -3.01
CA ASP A 466 -3.11 29.84 -2.59
C ASP A 466 -4.36 29.56 -3.45
N ALA A 467 -4.17 29.36 -4.76
CA ALA A 467 -5.26 28.99 -5.68
C ALA A 467 -5.78 27.59 -5.39
N HIS A 468 -4.89 26.59 -5.29
CA HIS A 468 -5.28 25.20 -5.08
C HIS A 468 -5.93 24.93 -3.74
N VAL A 469 -5.35 25.38 -2.65
CA VAL A 469 -5.95 25.19 -1.32
C VAL A 469 -7.34 25.80 -1.29
N ARG A 470 -7.54 26.96 -1.93
CA ARG A 470 -8.86 27.57 -2.06
C ARG A 470 -9.82 26.72 -2.88
N ASP A 471 -9.37 26.26 -4.07
CA ASP A 471 -10.18 25.51 -4.99
C ASP A 471 -10.51 24.10 -4.44
N TYR A 472 -9.54 23.45 -3.78
CA TYR A 472 -9.74 22.17 -3.11
C TYR A 472 -10.69 22.28 -1.91
N LYS A 473 -10.57 23.33 -1.10
CA LYS A 473 -11.52 23.59 -0.01
C LYS A 473 -12.95 23.80 -0.54
N LYS A 474 -13.08 24.52 -1.65
CA LYS A 474 -14.37 24.71 -2.31
C LYS A 474 -14.91 23.38 -2.86
N ALA A 475 -14.10 22.63 -3.61
CA ALA A 475 -14.48 21.33 -4.17
C ALA A 475 -14.87 20.33 -3.07
N ALA A 476 -14.05 20.19 -2.02
CA ALA A 476 -14.39 19.34 -0.89
C ALA A 476 -15.66 19.81 -0.14
N GLY A 477 -15.98 21.10 -0.18
CA GLY A 477 -17.23 21.66 0.37
C GLY A 477 -18.49 21.24 -0.40
N THR A 478 -18.37 21.03 -1.73
CA THR A 478 -19.48 20.59 -2.59
C THR A 478 -19.62 19.08 -2.69
N CYS A 479 -18.61 18.33 -2.26
CA CYS A 479 -18.64 16.87 -2.24
C CYS A 479 -19.62 16.33 -1.21
N ILE A 480 -20.29 15.22 -1.55
CA ILE A 480 -21.19 14.50 -0.62
C ILE A 480 -20.37 13.70 0.41
N GLY A 481 -21.00 13.34 1.53
CA GLY A 481 -20.42 12.46 2.53
C GLY A 481 -20.05 11.09 1.92
N HIS A 482 -19.01 10.47 2.45
CA HIS A 482 -18.54 9.20 1.91
C HIS A 482 -19.60 8.09 2.06
N ARG A 483 -20.28 8.03 3.21
CA ARG A 483 -21.43 7.11 3.44
C ARG A 483 -22.51 7.30 2.38
N ARG A 484 -22.94 8.57 2.13
CA ARG A 484 -23.99 8.85 1.15
C ARG A 484 -23.59 8.46 -0.28
N TYR A 485 -22.32 8.65 -0.64
CA TYR A 485 -21.78 8.16 -1.92
C TYR A 485 -21.93 6.64 -2.06
N LEU A 486 -21.53 5.89 -1.03
CA LEU A 486 -21.60 4.42 -1.04
C LEU A 486 -23.04 3.91 -1.11
N GLU A 487 -23.98 4.56 -0.41
CA GLU A 487 -25.41 4.26 -0.48
C GLU A 487 -25.95 4.45 -1.90
N LEU A 488 -25.66 5.59 -2.54
CA LEU A 488 -26.09 5.87 -3.90
C LEU A 488 -25.53 4.88 -4.92
N VAL A 489 -24.28 4.46 -4.76
CA VAL A 489 -23.67 3.42 -5.60
C VAL A 489 -24.34 2.06 -5.37
N ALA A 490 -24.65 1.71 -4.12
CA ALA A 490 -25.32 0.45 -3.78
C ALA A 490 -26.75 0.39 -4.34
N GLU A 491 -27.47 1.50 -4.27
CA GLU A 491 -28.85 1.65 -4.80
C GLU A 491 -28.88 1.62 -6.34
N GLY A 492 -27.75 1.85 -7.01
CA GLY A 492 -27.70 2.04 -8.47
C GLY A 492 -28.47 3.29 -8.93
N ALA A 493 -28.65 4.25 -8.03
CA ALA A 493 -29.50 5.43 -8.20
C ALA A 493 -28.80 6.59 -8.92
N VAL A 494 -27.51 6.43 -9.27
CA VAL A 494 -26.69 7.50 -9.84
C VAL A 494 -25.91 7.05 -11.05
N SER A 495 -25.68 7.99 -11.97
CA SER A 495 -24.71 7.86 -13.07
C SER A 495 -23.49 8.73 -12.80
N PHE A 496 -22.38 8.41 -13.49
CA PHE A 496 -21.14 9.19 -13.38
C PHE A 496 -21.00 10.09 -14.59
N ARG A 497 -20.80 11.38 -14.34
CA ARG A 497 -20.38 12.34 -15.36
C ARG A 497 -18.86 12.46 -15.30
N TRP A 498 -18.17 11.66 -16.12
CA TRP A 498 -16.73 11.83 -16.30
C TRP A 498 -16.48 13.04 -17.21
N GLN A 499 -15.68 14.01 -16.74
CA GLN A 499 -15.30 15.21 -17.51
C GLN A 499 -14.20 14.92 -18.52
#